data_745e1d761754915dc6cf04a2047086bf
#
_entry.id   745e1d761754915dc6cf04a2047086bf
#
_cell.length_a   1.000
_cell.length_b   1.000
_cell.length_c   1.000
_cell.angle_alpha   90.00
_cell.angle_beta   90.00
_cell.angle_gamma   90.00
#
_symmetry.space_group_name_H-M   'P 1'
#
loop_
_entity.id
_entity.type
_entity.pdbx_description
1 polymer ?
#
loop_
_entity_poly.entity_id
_entity_poly.type
_entity_poly.pdbx_seq_one_letter_code
_entity_poly.pdbx_strand_id
1 'polypeptide(L)'
;LISDSADGDYHFFRIRRSYAVPSYLAGKYIKFVSTDRSGNQDASIPYKVLRSAEIAGTTNDAELLRAASKGYIDENDALDLNRPITKRECAKMLGKLWNLTAPSAPVTISDIPASDPDYGVIAAVVEAGMIELKDPTSAIAQGTLYNAGVTSSEGAKRTAFLPDATIDRDEMGHIALLSCGVPYNETLGTQPKFDDASQIESVYEDNVGASAYFGFVTAKTGNSYLPKEKTTLEDLIRIVERISDFNNK
;
A
#
# COMPACT_ATOMS: atom_id res chain seq x y z
N LEU A 1 26.05 2.43 -25.12
CA LEU A 1 27.24 1.63 -24.91
C LEU A 1 27.00 0.66 -23.76
N ILE A 2 26.99 -0.60 -24.07
CA ILE A 2 26.95 -1.70 -23.11
C ILE A 2 28.39 -1.90 -22.66
N SER A 3 28.70 -1.64 -21.40
CA SER A 3 30.00 -2.01 -20.86
C SER A 3 29.90 -3.43 -20.30
N ASP A 4 30.67 -4.32 -20.84
CA ASP A 4 30.84 -5.69 -20.37
C ASP A 4 31.93 -5.68 -19.30
N SER A 5 31.64 -6.13 -18.10
CA SER A 5 32.60 -6.43 -17.06
C SER A 5 32.41 -7.88 -16.63
N ALA A 6 33.32 -8.74 -16.95
CA ALA A 6 33.31 -10.12 -16.51
C ALA A 6 34.10 -10.25 -15.19
N ASP A 7 33.41 -10.77 -14.16
CA ASP A 7 34.09 -11.28 -12.97
C ASP A 7 33.61 -12.74 -12.79
N GLY A 8 34.46 -13.68 -13.16
CA GLY A 8 34.11 -15.09 -13.22
C GLY A 8 33.12 -15.45 -14.33
N ASP A 9 32.16 -16.35 -14.02
CA ASP A 9 31.13 -16.81 -14.96
C ASP A 9 29.92 -15.88 -15.09
N TYR A 10 29.94 -14.69 -14.47
CA TYR A 10 28.83 -13.74 -14.45
C TYR A 10 29.16 -12.48 -15.25
N HIS A 11 28.32 -12.15 -16.21
CA HIS A 11 28.36 -10.91 -16.96
C HIS A 11 27.32 -9.93 -16.43
N PHE A 12 27.77 -8.81 -15.88
CA PHE A 12 26.89 -7.74 -15.42
C PHE A 12 26.74 -6.68 -16.51
N PHE A 13 25.52 -6.55 -17.04
CA PHE A 13 25.19 -5.46 -17.98
C PHE A 13 24.61 -4.27 -17.21
N ARG A 14 25.32 -3.15 -17.20
CA ARG A 14 24.79 -1.88 -16.71
C ARG A 14 24.27 -1.06 -17.89
N ILE A 15 22.95 -1.06 -18.11
CA ILE A 15 22.31 -0.16 -19.08
C ILE A 15 22.25 1.23 -18.44
N ARG A 16 23.13 2.15 -18.86
CA ARG A 16 23.20 3.53 -18.37
C ARG A 16 22.42 4.53 -19.23
N ARG A 17 21.44 4.12 -20.02
CA ARG A 17 20.65 5.03 -20.85
C ARG A 17 19.19 4.90 -20.55
N SER A 18 18.54 6.07 -20.30
CA SER A 18 17.09 6.18 -20.39
C SER A 18 16.68 5.86 -21.85
N TYR A 19 15.89 4.83 -22.02
CA TYR A 19 15.27 4.54 -23.31
C TYR A 19 13.96 5.33 -23.37
N ALA A 20 13.81 6.16 -24.39
CA ALA A 20 12.51 6.74 -24.67
C ALA A 20 11.59 5.62 -25.15
N VAL A 21 10.63 5.23 -24.30
CA VAL A 21 9.64 4.22 -24.65
C VAL A 21 8.70 4.82 -25.68
N PRO A 22 8.54 4.20 -26.87
CA PRO A 22 7.65 4.72 -27.90
C PRO A 22 6.21 4.84 -27.41
N SER A 23 5.53 5.93 -27.76
CA SER A 23 4.17 6.23 -27.30
C SER A 23 3.13 5.16 -27.68
N TYR A 24 3.35 4.40 -28.77
CA TYR A 24 2.46 3.30 -29.16
C TYR A 24 2.48 2.10 -28.19
N LEU A 25 3.45 2.05 -27.27
CA LEU A 25 3.51 1.04 -26.22
C LEU A 25 2.71 1.45 -24.97
N ALA A 26 2.17 2.67 -24.92
CA ALA A 26 1.38 3.12 -23.78
C ALA A 26 0.21 2.15 -23.49
N GLY A 27 0.06 1.77 -22.23
CA GLY A 27 -0.90 0.78 -21.77
C GLY A 27 -0.50 -0.69 -22.00
N LYS A 28 0.64 -0.96 -22.66
CA LYS A 28 1.17 -2.32 -22.86
C LYS A 28 2.19 -2.68 -21.78
N TYR A 29 2.46 -3.97 -21.69
CA TYR A 29 3.53 -4.47 -20.80
C TYR A 29 4.80 -4.73 -21.62
N ILE A 30 5.93 -4.33 -21.07
CA ILE A 30 7.26 -4.67 -21.59
C ILE A 30 7.99 -5.53 -20.57
N LYS A 31 8.81 -6.44 -21.04
CA LYS A 31 9.75 -7.22 -20.23
C LYS A 31 11.13 -7.17 -20.86
N PHE A 32 12.15 -7.25 -20.04
CA PHE A 32 13.52 -7.41 -20.50
C PHE A 32 13.82 -8.90 -20.54
N VAL A 33 14.38 -9.35 -21.63
CA VAL A 33 14.81 -10.74 -21.80
C VAL A 33 16.33 -10.71 -22.02
N SER A 34 17.07 -11.41 -21.17
CA SER A 34 18.48 -11.69 -21.39
C SER A 34 18.62 -13.08 -21.99
N THR A 35 19.52 -13.23 -22.94
CA THR A 35 19.83 -14.53 -23.53
C THR A 35 21.33 -14.78 -23.36
N ASP A 36 21.71 -15.89 -22.77
CA ASP A 36 23.11 -16.29 -22.63
C ASP A 36 23.68 -16.83 -23.95
N ARG A 37 25.00 -17.13 -23.97
CA ARG A 37 25.65 -17.67 -25.15
C ARG A 37 25.17 -19.07 -25.56
N SER A 38 24.55 -19.78 -24.62
CA SER A 38 24.00 -21.13 -24.84
C SER A 38 22.54 -21.09 -25.31
N GLY A 39 21.96 -19.88 -25.41
CA GLY A 39 20.58 -19.68 -25.83
C GLY A 39 19.55 -19.75 -24.70
N ASN A 40 19.97 -19.91 -23.43
CA ASN A 40 19.06 -19.86 -22.30
C ASN A 40 18.55 -18.45 -22.12
N GLN A 41 17.28 -18.32 -21.81
CA GLN A 41 16.64 -17.03 -21.62
C GLN A 41 16.18 -16.86 -20.18
N ASP A 42 16.43 -15.67 -19.64
CA ASP A 42 15.86 -15.17 -18.41
C ASP A 42 15.07 -13.88 -18.69
N ALA A 43 13.97 -13.68 -18.02
CA ALA A 43 13.08 -12.56 -18.28
C ALA A 43 12.72 -11.85 -16.97
N SER A 44 12.76 -10.51 -17.00
CA SER A 44 12.23 -9.72 -15.91
C SER A 44 10.72 -9.94 -15.74
N ILE A 45 10.18 -9.57 -14.58
CA ILE A 45 8.74 -9.33 -14.46
C ILE A 45 8.30 -8.32 -15.53
N PRO A 46 7.05 -8.41 -16.03
CA PRO A 46 6.54 -7.43 -16.97
C PRO A 46 6.33 -6.06 -16.28
N TYR A 47 6.77 -5.00 -16.95
CA TYR A 47 6.56 -3.62 -16.54
C TYR A 47 5.51 -2.98 -17.46
N LYS A 48 4.51 -2.34 -16.86
CA LYS A 48 3.49 -1.61 -17.63
C LYS A 48 4.07 -0.28 -18.12
N VAL A 49 3.82 0.03 -19.36
CA VAL A 49 4.12 1.34 -19.96
C VAL A 49 2.94 2.28 -19.69
N LEU A 50 3.14 3.23 -18.79
CA LEU A 50 2.10 4.21 -18.45
C LEU A 50 1.94 5.25 -19.56
N ARG A 51 0.74 5.79 -19.70
CA ARG A 51 0.51 6.96 -20.56
C ARG A 51 1.07 8.20 -19.87
N SER A 52 1.54 9.16 -20.65
CA SER A 52 2.08 10.41 -20.13
C SER A 52 1.07 11.21 -19.26
N ALA A 53 -0.24 11.05 -19.53
CA ALA A 53 -1.29 11.63 -18.70
C ALA A 53 -1.40 11.00 -17.30
N GLU A 54 -1.02 9.72 -17.16
CA GLU A 54 -1.07 8.97 -15.90
C GLU A 54 0.06 9.34 -14.94
N ILE A 55 1.14 9.90 -15.50
CA ILE A 55 2.32 10.35 -14.75
C ILE A 55 2.52 11.86 -14.77
N ALA A 56 1.56 12.61 -15.33
CA ALA A 56 1.64 14.07 -15.37
C ALA A 56 1.69 14.64 -13.95
N GLY A 57 2.79 15.30 -13.59
CA GLY A 57 3.07 15.81 -12.25
C GLY A 57 3.93 14.88 -11.36
N THR A 58 4.17 13.62 -11.79
CA THR A 58 4.98 12.64 -11.02
C THR A 58 6.26 12.22 -11.74
N THR A 59 6.55 12.83 -12.86
CA THR A 59 7.52 12.40 -13.87
C THR A 59 8.95 12.19 -13.41
N ASN A 60 9.34 12.76 -12.27
CA ASN A 60 10.69 12.65 -11.72
C ASN A 60 10.74 11.83 -10.42
N ASP A 61 9.64 11.32 -9.94
CA ASP A 61 9.59 10.55 -8.71
C ASP A 61 9.74 9.05 -9.01
N ALA A 62 10.93 8.54 -8.72
CA ALA A 62 11.27 7.14 -9.02
C ALA A 62 10.42 6.14 -8.21
N GLU A 63 9.98 6.49 -7.01
CA GLU A 63 9.14 5.65 -6.16
C GLU A 63 7.73 5.49 -6.76
N LEU A 64 7.11 6.60 -7.14
CA LEU A 64 5.80 6.59 -7.80
C LEU A 64 5.84 5.90 -9.16
N LEU A 65 6.92 6.08 -9.93
CA LEU A 65 7.10 5.41 -11.21
C LEU A 65 7.24 3.89 -11.06
N ARG A 66 7.96 3.41 -10.03
CA ARG A 66 8.04 1.97 -9.73
C ARG A 66 6.69 1.41 -9.30
N ALA A 67 5.98 2.09 -8.41
CA ALA A 67 4.65 1.68 -7.95
C ALA A 67 3.66 1.58 -9.13
N ALA A 68 3.70 2.54 -10.03
CA ALA A 68 2.90 2.53 -11.23
C ALA A 68 3.25 1.35 -12.16
N SER A 69 4.55 1.04 -12.32
CA SER A 69 4.99 -0.12 -13.11
C SER A 69 4.53 -1.46 -12.54
N LYS A 70 4.38 -1.54 -11.22
CA LYS A 70 3.82 -2.71 -10.51
C LYS A 70 2.28 -2.76 -10.58
N GLY A 71 1.65 -1.74 -11.18
CA GLY A 71 0.21 -1.68 -11.39
C GLY A 71 -0.57 -1.32 -10.11
N TYR A 72 0.03 -0.63 -9.15
CA TYR A 72 -0.68 -0.09 -7.97
C TYR A 72 -1.56 1.13 -8.32
N ILE A 73 -1.40 1.68 -9.50
CA ILE A 73 -2.22 2.76 -10.04
C ILE A 73 -3.11 2.16 -11.12
N ASP A 74 -4.44 2.36 -11.02
CA ASP A 74 -5.39 1.90 -12.04
C ASP A 74 -5.35 2.83 -13.26
N GLU A 75 -5.43 2.24 -14.46
CA GLU A 75 -5.43 2.98 -15.74
C GLU A 75 -6.62 3.91 -15.91
N ASN A 76 -7.72 3.60 -15.25
CA ASN A 76 -8.98 4.29 -15.42
C ASN A 76 -9.20 5.39 -14.37
N ASP A 77 -8.35 5.45 -13.35
CA ASP A 77 -8.44 6.50 -12.35
C ASP A 77 -7.90 7.81 -12.91
N ALA A 78 -8.71 8.85 -12.92
CA ALA A 78 -8.22 10.22 -13.02
C ALA A 78 -7.26 10.43 -11.84
N LEU A 79 -5.96 10.53 -12.13
CA LEU A 79 -4.90 10.43 -11.13
C LEU A 79 -4.82 11.72 -10.30
N ASP A 80 -5.74 11.88 -9.35
CA ASP A 80 -5.61 12.87 -8.30
C ASP A 80 -4.84 12.24 -7.12
N LEU A 81 -3.54 12.39 -7.13
CA LEU A 81 -2.65 11.86 -6.09
C LEU A 81 -2.89 12.49 -4.72
N ASN A 82 -3.45 13.69 -4.68
CA ASN A 82 -3.68 14.43 -3.43
C ASN A 82 -5.03 14.11 -2.78
N ARG A 83 -5.90 13.36 -3.47
CA ARG A 83 -7.20 12.99 -2.90
C ARG A 83 -7.03 12.06 -1.70
N PRO A 84 -7.86 12.20 -0.67
CA PRO A 84 -7.95 11.23 0.41
C PRO A 84 -8.35 9.85 -0.13
N ILE A 85 -7.79 8.80 0.49
CA ILE A 85 -8.17 7.41 0.19
C ILE A 85 -9.21 6.90 1.18
N THR A 86 -9.96 5.89 0.74
CA THR A 86 -10.87 5.12 1.59
C THR A 86 -10.22 3.83 2.10
N LYS A 87 -10.80 3.22 3.15
CA LYS A 87 -10.37 1.91 3.64
C LYS A 87 -10.51 0.82 2.58
N ARG A 88 -11.56 0.90 1.74
CA ARG A 88 -11.77 0.02 0.60
C ARG A 88 -10.58 0.07 -0.38
N GLU A 89 -10.16 1.26 -0.75
CA GLU A 89 -9.03 1.43 -1.66
C GLU A 89 -7.72 0.93 -1.05
N CYS A 90 -7.51 1.21 0.24
CA CYS A 90 -6.36 0.67 0.97
C CYS A 90 -6.36 -0.85 0.97
N ALA A 91 -7.47 -1.51 1.30
CA ALA A 91 -7.59 -2.96 1.30
C ALA A 91 -7.33 -3.56 -0.08
N LYS A 92 -7.87 -2.95 -1.15
CA LYS A 92 -7.64 -3.41 -2.52
C LYS A 92 -6.16 -3.34 -2.89
N MET A 93 -5.47 -2.28 -2.50
CA MET A 93 -4.04 -2.12 -2.79
C MET A 93 -3.17 -3.09 -1.99
N LEU A 94 -3.48 -3.31 -0.70
CA LEU A 94 -2.80 -4.31 0.13
C LEU A 94 -3.06 -5.74 -0.36
N GLY A 95 -4.32 -6.04 -0.73
CA GLY A 95 -4.68 -7.33 -1.33
C GLY A 95 -3.89 -7.62 -2.61
N LYS A 96 -3.67 -6.59 -3.43
CA LYS A 96 -2.85 -6.67 -4.64
C LYS A 96 -1.36 -6.83 -4.33
N LEU A 97 -0.84 -6.08 -3.36
CA LEU A 97 0.56 -6.18 -2.91
C LEU A 97 0.92 -7.62 -2.54
N TRP A 98 0.06 -8.27 -1.77
CA TRP A 98 0.30 -9.61 -1.23
C TRP A 98 -0.34 -10.75 -2.04
N ASN A 99 -0.97 -10.41 -3.17
CA ASN A 99 -1.72 -11.36 -4.01
C ASN A 99 -2.71 -12.20 -3.19
N LEU A 100 -3.44 -11.53 -2.29
CA LEU A 100 -4.38 -12.20 -1.39
C LEU A 100 -5.58 -12.74 -2.18
N THR A 101 -6.01 -13.93 -1.79
CA THR A 101 -7.24 -14.56 -2.30
C THR A 101 -8.32 -14.52 -1.23
N ALA A 102 -9.58 -14.54 -1.64
CA ALA A 102 -10.69 -14.59 -0.70
C ALA A 102 -10.52 -15.75 0.29
N PRO A 103 -10.80 -15.53 1.59
CA PRO A 103 -10.67 -16.56 2.62
C PRO A 103 -11.56 -17.77 2.33
N SER A 104 -11.11 -18.96 2.73
CA SER A 104 -11.92 -20.18 2.61
C SER A 104 -13.08 -20.25 3.61
N ALA A 105 -12.93 -19.57 4.75
CA ALA A 105 -13.96 -19.42 5.77
C ALA A 105 -14.55 -18.01 5.73
N PRO A 106 -15.87 -17.84 5.96
CA PRO A 106 -16.48 -16.51 5.97
C PRO A 106 -15.93 -15.64 7.12
N VAL A 107 -15.52 -14.43 6.80
CA VAL A 107 -15.18 -13.39 7.79
C VAL A 107 -16.46 -12.57 8.06
N THR A 108 -16.82 -12.39 9.33
CA THR A 108 -17.99 -11.59 9.66
C THR A 108 -17.67 -10.10 9.58
N ILE A 109 -18.19 -9.43 8.55
CA ILE A 109 -18.12 -7.98 8.36
C ILE A 109 -19.55 -7.45 8.30
N SER A 110 -19.92 -6.59 9.26
CA SER A 110 -21.32 -6.20 9.46
C SER A 110 -21.83 -5.15 8.47
N ASP A 111 -20.96 -4.38 7.88
CA ASP A 111 -21.24 -3.23 7.01
C ASP A 111 -20.89 -3.45 5.53
N ILE A 112 -20.50 -4.67 5.17
CA ILE A 112 -20.23 -5.07 3.79
C ILE A 112 -20.95 -6.39 3.51
N PRO A 113 -21.93 -6.42 2.59
CA PRO A 113 -22.60 -7.67 2.23
C PRO A 113 -21.63 -8.59 1.45
N ALA A 114 -21.83 -9.90 1.60
CA ALA A 114 -21.01 -10.89 0.89
C ALA A 114 -21.13 -10.80 -0.65
N SER A 115 -22.17 -10.11 -1.15
CA SER A 115 -22.36 -9.84 -2.58
C SER A 115 -21.58 -8.62 -3.08
N ASP A 116 -20.93 -7.86 -2.19
CA ASP A 116 -20.08 -6.72 -2.58
C ASP A 116 -18.88 -7.25 -3.40
N PRO A 117 -18.59 -6.66 -4.56
CA PRO A 117 -17.50 -7.12 -5.43
C PRO A 117 -16.12 -7.10 -4.76
N ASP A 118 -15.91 -6.24 -3.77
CA ASP A 118 -14.66 -6.12 -3.04
C ASP A 118 -14.66 -6.93 -1.73
N TYR A 119 -15.78 -7.61 -1.37
CA TYR A 119 -15.87 -8.39 -0.11
C TYR A 119 -14.72 -9.39 0.05
N GLY A 120 -14.40 -10.11 -1.01
CA GLY A 120 -13.36 -11.14 -0.97
C GLY A 120 -11.97 -10.60 -0.59
N VAL A 121 -11.57 -9.50 -1.20
CA VAL A 121 -10.26 -8.86 -0.90
C VAL A 121 -10.27 -8.20 0.48
N ILE A 122 -11.37 -7.57 0.86
CA ILE A 122 -11.50 -6.94 2.20
C ILE A 122 -11.45 -8.02 3.28
N ALA A 123 -12.20 -9.12 3.12
CA ALA A 123 -12.17 -10.24 4.05
C ALA A 123 -10.77 -10.85 4.18
N ALA A 124 -10.03 -10.97 3.07
CA ALA A 124 -8.66 -11.48 3.08
C ALA A 124 -7.69 -10.57 3.84
N VAL A 125 -7.79 -9.25 3.66
CA VAL A 125 -6.96 -8.26 4.37
C VAL A 125 -7.27 -8.23 5.87
N VAL A 126 -8.55 -8.39 6.23
CA VAL A 126 -8.98 -8.50 7.65
C VAL A 126 -8.48 -9.79 8.27
N GLU A 127 -8.64 -10.94 7.58
CA GLU A 127 -8.15 -12.24 8.06
C GLU A 127 -6.63 -12.25 8.25
N ALA A 128 -5.90 -11.58 7.35
CA ALA A 128 -4.46 -11.40 7.46
C ALA A 128 -4.04 -10.43 8.58
N GLY A 129 -4.99 -9.79 9.27
CA GLY A 129 -4.71 -8.85 10.35
C GLY A 129 -4.10 -7.51 9.91
N MET A 130 -4.16 -7.17 8.63
CA MET A 130 -3.57 -5.93 8.09
C MET A 130 -4.42 -4.69 8.39
N ILE A 131 -5.74 -4.85 8.37
CA ILE A 131 -6.70 -3.80 8.76
C ILE A 131 -7.65 -4.39 9.79
N GLU A 132 -7.74 -3.75 10.93
CA GLU A 132 -8.62 -4.18 12.01
C GLU A 132 -10.05 -3.69 11.81
N LEU A 133 -11.00 -4.55 12.17
CA LEU A 133 -12.41 -4.15 12.26
C LEU A 133 -12.63 -3.23 13.45
N LYS A 134 -13.56 -2.29 13.31
CA LYS A 134 -13.96 -1.35 14.35
C LYS A 134 -15.24 -1.83 15.05
N ASP A 135 -15.52 -1.24 16.21
CA ASP A 135 -16.81 -1.42 16.88
C ASP A 135 -17.93 -0.86 16.00
N PRO A 136 -19.03 -1.61 15.76
CA PRO A 136 -20.17 -1.12 15.00
C PRO A 136 -20.77 0.18 15.52
N THR A 137 -20.71 0.44 16.82
CA THR A 137 -21.18 1.70 17.42
C THR A 137 -20.37 2.90 16.96
N SER A 138 -19.07 2.75 16.77
CA SER A 138 -18.22 3.79 16.17
C SER A 138 -18.60 4.10 14.73
N ALA A 139 -19.01 3.07 13.97
CA ALA A 139 -19.50 3.20 12.61
C ALA A 139 -20.82 3.97 12.53
N ILE A 140 -21.73 3.73 13.47
CA ILE A 140 -23.00 4.47 13.58
C ILE A 140 -22.73 5.95 13.87
N ALA A 141 -21.83 6.24 14.80
CA ALA A 141 -21.44 7.61 15.14
C ALA A 141 -20.83 8.36 13.96
N GLN A 142 -20.19 7.66 13.04
CA GLN A 142 -19.65 8.21 11.79
C GLN A 142 -20.69 8.28 10.64
N GLY A 143 -21.95 7.90 10.89
CA GLY A 143 -23.00 7.92 9.88
C GLY A 143 -22.94 6.80 8.84
N THR A 144 -22.05 5.81 9.03
CA THR A 144 -21.80 4.75 8.05
C THR A 144 -22.74 3.56 8.18
N LEU A 145 -23.30 3.34 9.38
CA LEU A 145 -24.29 2.29 9.66
C LEU A 145 -25.63 2.90 10.04
N TYR A 146 -26.50 3.09 9.07
CA TYR A 146 -27.87 3.48 9.32
C TYR A 146 -28.69 2.23 9.63
N ASN A 147 -29.27 2.13 10.84
CA ASN A 147 -30.21 1.08 11.25
C ASN A 147 -29.66 -0.30 11.65
N ALA A 148 -28.44 -0.42 12.13
CA ALA A 148 -27.99 -1.73 12.58
C ALA A 148 -28.61 -2.23 13.90
N GLY A 149 -29.39 -1.40 14.62
CA GLY A 149 -30.05 -1.79 15.88
C GLY A 149 -29.07 -2.27 16.97
N VAL A 150 -27.78 -1.94 16.83
CA VAL A 150 -26.71 -2.41 17.71
C VAL A 150 -26.67 -1.52 18.94
N THR A 151 -27.09 -2.06 20.06
CA THR A 151 -26.88 -1.44 21.37
C THR A 151 -25.46 -1.75 21.84
N SER A 152 -24.71 -0.74 22.28
CA SER A 152 -23.41 -0.93 22.92
C SER A 152 -23.58 -1.75 24.20
N SER A 153 -23.18 -3.02 24.18
CA SER A 153 -22.95 -3.81 25.37
C SER A 153 -21.45 -4.10 25.46
N GLU A 154 -20.90 -4.05 26.67
CA GLU A 154 -19.53 -4.53 26.92
C GLU A 154 -19.38 -5.93 26.31
N GLY A 155 -18.47 -6.08 25.33
CA GLY A 155 -18.27 -7.31 24.58
C GLY A 155 -18.75 -7.30 23.12
N ALA A 156 -19.18 -6.15 22.58
CA ALA A 156 -19.50 -6.04 21.16
C ALA A 156 -18.28 -6.40 20.31
N LYS A 157 -18.44 -7.43 19.48
CA LYS A 157 -17.36 -7.84 18.55
C LYS A 157 -17.10 -6.69 17.57
N ARG A 158 -15.84 -6.35 17.37
CA ARG A 158 -15.42 -5.46 16.28
C ARG A 158 -15.79 -6.14 14.96
N THR A 159 -16.74 -5.62 14.25
CA THR A 159 -17.28 -6.24 13.02
C THR A 159 -17.45 -5.27 11.86
N ALA A 160 -17.27 -3.95 12.11
CA ALA A 160 -17.41 -2.93 11.07
C ALA A 160 -16.06 -2.63 10.41
N PHE A 161 -16.02 -2.66 9.09
CA PHE A 161 -14.85 -2.32 8.29
C PHE A 161 -14.76 -0.83 7.95
N LEU A 162 -15.91 -0.19 7.73
CA LEU A 162 -16.04 1.20 7.30
C LEU A 162 -15.44 1.45 5.91
N PRO A 163 -15.92 0.78 4.84
CA PRO A 163 -15.28 0.77 3.53
C PRO A 163 -15.08 2.15 2.93
N ASP A 164 -16.00 3.07 3.15
CA ASP A 164 -16.00 4.41 2.57
C ASP A 164 -15.40 5.49 3.49
N ALA A 165 -14.97 5.09 4.71
CA ALA A 165 -14.28 6.00 5.62
C ALA A 165 -12.87 6.29 5.11
N THR A 166 -12.46 7.56 5.22
CA THR A 166 -11.07 7.97 4.96
C THR A 166 -10.16 7.57 6.12
N ILE A 167 -8.90 7.37 5.85
CA ILE A 167 -7.87 6.93 6.81
C ILE A 167 -7.02 8.15 7.21
N ASP A 168 -6.84 8.36 8.51
CA ASP A 168 -5.90 9.34 9.02
C ASP A 168 -4.47 8.80 8.92
N ARG A 169 -3.48 9.68 8.90
CA ARG A 169 -2.08 9.26 8.71
C ARG A 169 -1.56 8.41 9.87
N ASP A 170 -2.02 8.62 11.11
CA ASP A 170 -1.63 7.76 12.24
C ASP A 170 -2.25 6.34 12.11
N GLU A 171 -3.52 6.21 11.73
CA GLU A 171 -4.11 4.92 11.42
C GLU A 171 -3.38 4.25 10.23
N MET A 172 -2.98 5.02 9.22
CA MET A 172 -2.23 4.48 8.09
C MET A 172 -0.84 3.97 8.49
N GLY A 173 -0.16 4.65 9.42
CA GLY A 173 1.12 4.19 9.98
C GLY A 173 0.98 2.86 10.71
N HIS A 174 -0.12 2.68 11.44
CA HIS A 174 -0.47 1.41 12.08
C HIS A 174 -0.73 0.31 11.03
N ILE A 175 -1.56 0.58 10.03
CA ILE A 175 -1.84 -0.35 8.92
C ILE A 175 -0.56 -0.74 8.18
N ALA A 176 0.35 0.21 7.94
CA ALA A 176 1.61 -0.05 7.26
C ALA A 176 2.46 -1.08 8.02
N LEU A 177 2.57 -0.96 9.34
CA LEU A 177 3.28 -1.95 10.15
C LEU A 177 2.62 -3.32 10.09
N LEU A 178 1.31 -3.38 10.32
CA LEU A 178 0.58 -4.66 10.27
C LEU A 178 0.69 -5.35 8.91
N SER A 179 0.82 -4.55 7.85
CA SER A 179 0.90 -5.05 6.47
C SER A 179 2.29 -5.46 6.02
N CYS A 180 3.35 -5.20 6.80
CA CYS A 180 4.72 -5.50 6.36
C CYS A 180 5.10 -6.99 6.49
N GLY A 181 4.27 -7.81 7.12
CA GLY A 181 4.53 -9.25 7.31
C GLY A 181 5.62 -9.57 8.34
N VAL A 182 6.18 -8.56 9.02
CA VAL A 182 7.18 -8.74 10.07
C VAL A 182 6.48 -8.83 11.42
N PRO A 183 6.77 -9.87 12.23
CA PRO A 183 6.24 -9.93 13.59
C PRO A 183 6.72 -8.70 14.37
N TYR A 184 5.77 -7.85 14.77
CA TYR A 184 6.07 -6.73 15.64
C TYR A 184 6.37 -7.24 17.05
N ASN A 185 7.52 -6.86 17.57
CA ASN A 185 7.84 -7.09 18.97
C ASN A 185 7.74 -5.75 19.70
N GLU A 186 6.78 -5.63 20.59
CA GLU A 186 6.53 -4.44 21.42
C GLU A 186 7.78 -3.97 22.19
N THR A 187 8.78 -4.84 22.36
CA THR A 187 10.05 -4.47 23.03
C THR A 187 10.95 -3.58 22.17
N LEU A 188 10.65 -3.33 20.92
CA LEU A 188 11.46 -2.44 20.06
C LEU A 188 11.42 -0.97 20.51
N GLY A 189 10.41 -0.56 21.31
CA GLY A 189 10.35 0.75 21.96
C GLY A 189 10.62 1.93 21.00
N THR A 190 10.18 1.81 19.76
CA THR A 190 10.44 2.82 18.72
C THR A 190 9.44 3.95 18.83
N GLN A 191 9.71 4.87 19.74
CA GLN A 191 8.92 6.09 19.80
C GLN A 191 9.08 6.92 18.53
N PRO A 192 7.99 7.46 17.97
CA PRO A 192 8.05 8.31 16.79
C PRO A 192 8.83 9.60 17.11
N LYS A 193 9.79 9.94 16.25
CA LYS A 193 10.66 11.13 16.41
C LYS A 193 10.15 12.32 15.60
N PHE A 194 8.85 12.50 15.54
CA PHE A 194 8.23 13.64 14.87
C PHE A 194 7.97 14.78 15.87
N ASP A 195 8.03 16.02 15.40
CA ASP A 195 7.81 17.20 16.25
C ASP A 195 6.37 17.25 16.80
N ASP A 196 5.44 16.62 16.12
CA ASP A 196 4.03 16.52 16.47
C ASP A 196 3.61 15.12 16.95
N ALA A 197 4.55 14.29 17.41
CA ALA A 197 4.28 12.92 17.86
C ALA A 197 3.20 12.86 18.94
N SER A 198 3.09 13.86 19.80
CA SER A 198 2.05 13.93 20.84
C SER A 198 0.60 14.03 20.30
N GLN A 199 0.43 14.29 19.02
CA GLN A 199 -0.89 14.32 18.35
C GLN A 199 -1.29 12.95 17.79
N ILE A 200 -0.38 11.97 17.75
CA ILE A 200 -0.68 10.60 17.37
C ILE A 200 -1.60 9.99 18.43
N GLU A 201 -2.63 9.26 18.01
CA GLU A 201 -3.44 8.51 18.98
C GLU A 201 -2.59 7.46 19.70
N SER A 202 -2.74 7.38 21.01
CA SER A 202 -1.93 6.49 21.85
C SER A 202 -1.99 5.02 21.42
N VAL A 203 -3.11 4.60 20.83
CA VAL A 203 -3.28 3.24 20.28
C VAL A 203 -2.42 2.98 19.04
N TYR A 204 -1.98 4.03 18.35
CA TYR A 204 -1.16 3.92 17.13
C TYR A 204 0.30 4.32 17.32
N GLU A 205 0.65 4.91 18.49
CA GLU A 205 1.95 5.55 18.72
C GLU A 205 3.12 4.61 18.45
N ASP A 206 3.13 3.42 19.06
CA ASP A 206 4.20 2.44 18.89
C ASP A 206 4.30 1.95 17.44
N ASN A 207 3.17 1.73 16.80
CA ASN A 207 3.14 1.22 15.43
C ASN A 207 3.57 2.29 14.41
N VAL A 208 3.20 3.55 14.63
CA VAL A 208 3.71 4.68 13.81
C VAL A 208 5.21 4.83 14.01
N GLY A 209 5.71 4.71 15.25
CA GLY A 209 7.13 4.73 15.55
C GLY A 209 7.90 3.63 14.84
N ALA A 210 7.40 2.40 14.89
CA ALA A 210 8.00 1.27 14.19
C ALA A 210 7.93 1.43 12.66
N SER A 211 6.80 1.87 12.12
CA SER A 211 6.64 2.16 10.69
C SER A 211 7.62 3.22 10.19
N ALA A 212 7.88 4.24 11.00
CA ALA A 212 8.88 5.27 10.71
C ALA A 212 10.30 4.71 10.78
N TYR A 213 10.60 3.85 11.77
CA TYR A 213 11.90 3.18 11.90
C TYR A 213 12.23 2.31 10.69
N PHE A 214 11.26 1.55 10.17
CA PHE A 214 11.42 0.76 8.95
C PHE A 214 11.34 1.58 7.67
N GLY A 215 11.01 2.86 7.76
CA GLY A 215 10.91 3.76 6.62
C GLY A 215 9.63 3.63 5.81
N PHE A 216 8.59 2.96 6.31
CA PHE A 216 7.29 2.85 5.62
C PHE A 216 6.57 4.18 5.60
N VAL A 217 6.61 4.93 6.71
CA VAL A 217 6.06 6.28 6.81
C VAL A 217 7.16 7.30 7.08
N THR A 218 6.93 8.54 6.67
CA THR A 218 7.87 9.65 6.82
C THR A 218 7.14 10.92 7.26
N ALA A 219 7.90 11.90 7.74
CA ALA A 219 7.38 13.26 7.93
C ALA A 219 6.79 13.79 6.60
N LYS A 220 5.72 14.58 6.72
CA LYS A 220 5.04 15.22 5.58
C LYS A 220 5.64 16.58 5.26
N THR A 221 5.95 17.36 6.30
CA THR A 221 6.52 18.71 6.17
C THR A 221 7.57 18.93 7.26
N GLY A 222 8.80 19.24 6.88
CA GLY A 222 9.89 19.39 7.84
C GLY A 222 10.09 18.08 8.62
N ASN A 223 9.90 18.10 9.94
CA ASN A 223 9.89 16.90 10.79
C ASN A 223 8.50 16.62 11.38
N SER A 224 7.42 17.19 10.84
CA SER A 224 6.04 16.94 11.28
C SER A 224 5.40 15.82 10.46
N TYR A 225 4.77 14.88 11.16
CA TYR A 225 4.09 13.72 10.59
C TYR A 225 2.69 14.07 10.10
N LEU A 226 2.02 15.00 10.77
CA LEU A 226 0.64 15.43 10.55
C LEU A 226 -0.35 14.26 10.72
N PRO A 227 -0.41 13.65 11.92
CA PRO A 227 -1.11 12.39 12.16
C PRO A 227 -2.62 12.45 11.88
N LYS A 228 -3.23 13.62 12.03
CA LYS A 228 -4.68 13.85 11.84
C LYS A 228 -5.05 14.29 10.42
N GLU A 229 -4.08 14.50 9.55
CA GLU A 229 -4.38 14.66 8.13
C GLU A 229 -4.82 13.36 7.49
N LYS A 230 -5.62 13.48 6.43
CA LYS A 230 -6.06 12.31 5.68
C LYS A 230 -4.92 11.76 4.84
N THR A 231 -4.78 10.45 4.84
CA THR A 231 -3.86 9.75 3.94
C THR A 231 -4.29 9.95 2.50
N THR A 232 -3.37 10.42 1.66
CA THR A 232 -3.63 10.63 0.24
C THR A 232 -3.32 9.38 -0.58
N LEU A 233 -3.79 9.35 -1.83
CA LEU A 233 -3.44 8.28 -2.77
C LEU A 233 -1.92 8.18 -2.95
N GLU A 234 -1.22 9.31 -3.02
CA GLU A 234 0.24 9.35 -3.08
C GLU A 234 0.88 8.70 -1.85
N ASP A 235 0.41 9.04 -0.65
CA ASP A 235 0.93 8.47 0.60
C ASP A 235 0.77 6.93 0.59
N LEU A 236 -0.41 6.43 0.21
CA LEU A 236 -0.67 4.98 0.14
C LEU A 236 0.25 4.28 -0.86
N ILE A 237 0.39 4.83 -2.07
CA ILE A 237 1.26 4.26 -3.11
C ILE A 237 2.70 4.17 -2.60
N ARG A 238 3.24 5.22 -1.97
CA ARG A 238 4.59 5.24 -1.42
C ARG A 238 4.77 4.21 -0.31
N ILE A 239 3.80 4.09 0.60
CA ILE A 239 3.83 3.12 1.69
C ILE A 239 3.86 1.69 1.14
N VAL A 240 2.97 1.37 0.20
CA VAL A 240 2.90 0.04 -0.42
C VAL A 240 4.20 -0.30 -1.17
N GLU A 241 4.79 0.66 -1.89
CA GLU A 241 6.07 0.48 -2.58
C GLU A 241 7.20 0.19 -1.58
N ARG A 242 7.27 0.91 -0.47
CA ARG A 242 8.28 0.72 0.57
C ARG A 242 8.15 -0.63 1.30
N ILE A 243 6.92 -1.05 1.57
CA ILE A 243 6.64 -2.39 2.11
C ILE A 243 7.08 -3.46 1.11
N SER A 244 6.75 -3.29 -0.17
CA SER A 244 7.19 -4.19 -1.24
C SER A 244 8.71 -4.29 -1.33
N ASP A 245 9.42 -3.16 -1.31
CA ASP A 245 10.87 -3.12 -1.35
C ASP A 245 11.53 -3.73 -0.11
N PHE A 246 10.92 -3.57 1.07
CA PHE A 246 11.39 -4.15 2.32
C PHE A 246 11.36 -5.68 2.28
N ASN A 247 10.31 -6.27 1.72
CA ASN A 247 10.14 -7.72 1.66
C ASN A 247 10.91 -8.40 0.50
N ASN A 248 11.46 -7.61 -0.43
CA ASN A 248 12.26 -8.11 -1.54
C ASN A 248 13.78 -8.01 -1.31
N LYS A 249 14.21 -7.65 -0.11
CA LYS A 249 15.63 -7.61 0.31
C LYS A 249 16.00 -8.90 1.01
#